data_3beac69320636128959a264a991b5772
#
_entry.id   3beac69320636128959a264a991b5772
#
_cell.length_a   1.000
_cell.length_b   1.000
_cell.length_c   1.000
_cell.angle_alpha   90.00
_cell.angle_beta   90.00
_cell.angle_gamma   90.00
#
_symmetry.space_group_name_H-M   'P 1'
#
loop_
_entity.id
_entity.type
_entity.pdbx_description
1 polymer ?
#
loop_
_entity_poly.entity_id
_entity_poly.type
_entity_poly.pdbx_seq_one_letter_code
_entity_poly.pdbx_strand_id
1 'polypeptide(L)'
;MKKRKQNEKIAGRKINEILSRFEKKIKEPRSNINGVRVANIIRDFLKINCPLKNAKNELKKFEIKNNLNLNLKQFDVFDLKLKNSDTIFSTNIGRSTEYYTGLVFEIYKKSRNLNLASGGRYDNLMQTLGTKTKVPAIGGAINYDNILKLWVN
;
A
#
# COMPACT_ATOMS: atom_id res chain seq x y z
N MET A 1 7.64 24.88 -20.10
CA MET A 1 7.27 24.20 -18.84
C MET A 1 7.50 22.69 -18.99
N LYS A 2 8.60 22.14 -18.43
CA LYS A 2 8.88 20.69 -18.46
C LYS A 2 8.06 20.03 -17.34
N LYS A 3 7.05 19.22 -17.69
CA LYS A 3 6.33 18.36 -16.74
C LYS A 3 7.34 17.40 -16.09
N ARG A 4 7.64 17.60 -14.80
CA ARG A 4 8.34 16.60 -13.99
C ARG A 4 7.47 15.35 -13.93
N LYS A 5 7.87 14.28 -14.61
CA LYS A 5 7.33 12.93 -14.38
C LYS A 5 7.70 12.56 -12.94
N GLN A 6 6.72 12.59 -12.04
CA GLN A 6 6.88 11.96 -10.73
C GLN A 6 7.15 10.48 -10.95
N ASN A 7 8.37 10.05 -10.63
CA ASN A 7 8.73 8.63 -10.64
C ASN A 7 8.05 8.00 -9.42
N GLU A 8 6.90 7.39 -9.64
CA GLU A 8 6.24 6.60 -8.61
C GLU A 8 7.14 5.42 -8.21
N LYS A 9 7.41 5.30 -6.90
CA LYS A 9 8.22 4.23 -6.32
C LYS A 9 7.38 3.42 -5.34
N ILE A 10 7.51 2.10 -5.39
CA ILE A 10 6.96 1.17 -4.38
C ILE A 10 8.13 0.43 -3.74
N ALA A 11 8.20 0.42 -2.41
CA ALA A 11 9.30 -0.18 -1.66
C ALA A 11 10.69 0.29 -2.14
N GLY A 12 10.84 1.60 -2.41
CA GLY A 12 12.09 2.20 -2.88
C GLY A 12 12.44 1.92 -4.35
N ARG A 13 11.66 1.11 -5.07
CA ARG A 13 11.89 0.73 -6.48
C ARG A 13 10.89 1.40 -7.40
N LYS A 14 11.30 1.70 -8.63
CA LYS A 14 10.39 2.21 -9.66
C LYS A 14 9.37 1.12 -10.03
N ILE A 15 8.10 1.48 -10.16
CA ILE A 15 7.01 0.55 -10.55
C ILE A 15 7.39 -0.25 -11.79
N ASN A 16 7.98 0.38 -12.78
CA ASN A 16 8.40 -0.28 -14.02
C ASN A 16 9.47 -1.37 -13.80
N GLU A 17 10.36 -1.22 -12.81
CA GLU A 17 11.33 -2.26 -12.46
C GLU A 17 10.66 -3.48 -11.82
N ILE A 18 9.65 -3.24 -10.97
CA ILE A 18 8.88 -4.32 -10.34
C ILE A 18 8.12 -5.07 -11.44
N LEU A 19 7.40 -4.36 -12.30
CA LEU A 19 6.64 -4.96 -13.40
C LEU A 19 7.55 -5.74 -14.37
N SER A 20 8.72 -5.20 -14.74
CA SER A 20 9.67 -5.91 -15.63
C SER A 20 10.22 -7.21 -15.01
N ARG A 21 10.37 -7.27 -13.69
CA ARG A 21 10.78 -8.50 -12.99
C ARG A 21 9.68 -9.54 -13.00
N PHE A 22 8.42 -9.14 -12.81
CA PHE A 22 7.27 -10.03 -12.97
C PHE A 22 7.16 -10.56 -14.40
N GLU A 23 7.30 -9.70 -15.40
CA GLU A 23 7.29 -10.09 -16.82
C GLU A 23 8.42 -11.08 -17.15
N LYS A 24 9.63 -10.90 -16.59
CA LYS A 24 10.75 -11.83 -16.77
C LYS A 24 10.52 -13.18 -16.09
N LYS A 25 10.02 -13.20 -14.85
CA LYS A 25 9.71 -14.45 -14.12
C LYS A 25 8.61 -15.28 -14.80
N ILE A 26 7.67 -14.61 -15.45
CA ILE A 26 6.54 -15.27 -16.11
C ILE A 26 6.93 -15.85 -17.49
N LYS A 27 8.06 -15.43 -18.05
CA LYS A 27 8.65 -16.03 -19.27
C LYS A 27 9.36 -17.35 -18.98
N GLU A 28 9.50 -17.79 -17.74
CA GLU A 28 10.04 -19.11 -17.41
C GLU A 28 9.06 -20.22 -17.87
N PRO A 29 9.55 -21.31 -18.51
CA PRO A 29 8.73 -22.26 -19.30
C PRO A 29 7.74 -23.13 -18.49
N ARG A 30 7.51 -22.86 -17.21
CA ARG A 30 6.60 -23.63 -16.33
C ARG A 30 5.30 -22.94 -15.95
N SER A 31 5.03 -21.73 -16.42
CA SER A 31 3.78 -21.05 -16.07
C SER A 31 2.93 -20.74 -17.30
N ASN A 32 1.75 -21.36 -17.39
CA ASN A 32 0.69 -20.97 -18.32
C ASN A 32 0.11 -19.57 -18.03
N ILE A 33 0.84 -18.74 -17.29
CA ILE A 33 0.38 -17.43 -16.84
C ILE A 33 0.78 -16.38 -17.88
N ASN A 34 -0.21 -15.68 -18.43
CA ASN A 34 0.03 -14.54 -19.32
C ASN A 34 0.58 -13.35 -18.53
N GLY A 35 1.90 -13.09 -18.66
CA GLY A 35 2.61 -12.06 -17.93
C GLY A 35 2.12 -10.65 -18.17
N VAL A 36 1.74 -10.36 -19.40
CA VAL A 36 1.18 -9.06 -19.77
C VAL A 36 -0.14 -8.82 -19.04
N ARG A 37 -0.99 -9.86 -18.97
CA ARG A 37 -2.24 -9.80 -18.22
C ARG A 37 -2.01 -9.52 -16.73
N VAL A 38 -1.07 -10.23 -16.10
CA VAL A 38 -0.73 -10.03 -14.68
C VAL A 38 -0.18 -8.64 -14.43
N ALA A 39 0.73 -8.16 -15.27
CA ALA A 39 1.28 -6.81 -15.17
C ALA A 39 0.19 -5.73 -15.27
N ASN A 40 -0.78 -5.91 -16.16
CA ASN A 40 -1.92 -5.00 -16.29
C ASN A 40 -2.83 -5.03 -15.06
N ILE A 41 -3.11 -6.22 -14.52
CA ILE A 41 -3.88 -6.38 -13.27
C ILE A 41 -3.19 -5.64 -12.12
N ILE A 42 -1.89 -5.83 -11.93
CA ILE A 42 -1.12 -5.13 -10.90
C ILE A 42 -1.16 -3.62 -11.11
N ARG A 43 -0.96 -3.16 -12.34
CA ARG A 43 -1.01 -1.73 -12.68
C ARG A 43 -2.38 -1.12 -12.37
N ASP A 44 -3.46 -1.82 -12.68
CA ASP A 44 -4.83 -1.36 -12.39
C ASP A 44 -5.09 -1.40 -10.88
N PHE A 45 -4.62 -2.41 -10.16
CA PHE A 45 -4.70 -2.49 -8.71
C PHE A 45 -4.04 -1.27 -8.05
N LEU A 46 -2.84 -0.90 -8.47
CA LEU A 46 -2.08 0.22 -7.91
C LEU A 46 -2.70 1.60 -8.18
N LYS A 47 -3.73 1.69 -9.02
CA LYS A 47 -4.49 2.93 -9.29
C LYS A 47 -5.67 3.13 -8.35
N ILE A 48 -6.03 2.14 -7.53
CA ILE A 48 -7.18 2.26 -6.63
C ILE A 48 -6.84 3.27 -5.54
N ASN A 49 -7.57 4.38 -5.55
CA ASN A 49 -7.46 5.47 -4.59
C ASN A 49 -8.86 6.07 -4.41
N CYS A 50 -9.44 5.93 -3.22
CA CYS A 50 -10.81 6.33 -2.95
C CYS A 50 -11.04 6.60 -1.46
N PRO A 51 -12.12 7.31 -1.07
CA PRO A 51 -12.53 7.38 0.32
C PRO A 51 -12.67 5.98 0.94
N LEU A 52 -12.22 5.80 2.18
CA LEU A 52 -12.20 4.49 2.84
C LEU A 52 -13.57 3.78 2.82
N LYS A 53 -14.66 4.54 2.99
CA LYS A 53 -16.05 4.04 2.90
C LYS A 53 -16.39 3.33 1.57
N ASN A 54 -15.69 3.66 0.50
CA ASN A 54 -15.89 3.09 -0.83
C ASN A 54 -14.91 1.95 -1.14
N ALA A 55 -13.87 1.76 -0.32
CA ALA A 55 -12.75 0.85 -0.60
C ALA A 55 -13.21 -0.59 -0.86
N LYS A 56 -14.12 -1.12 -0.03
CA LYS A 56 -14.64 -2.47 -0.20
C LYS A 56 -15.37 -2.66 -1.52
N ASN A 57 -16.16 -1.67 -1.94
CA ASN A 57 -16.89 -1.72 -3.22
C ASN A 57 -15.94 -1.62 -4.42
N GLU A 58 -14.94 -0.74 -4.37
CA GLU A 58 -13.94 -0.62 -5.44
C GLU A 58 -13.10 -1.90 -5.57
N LEU A 59 -12.70 -2.51 -4.45
CA LEU A 59 -12.01 -3.80 -4.46
C LEU A 59 -12.88 -4.95 -4.98
N LYS A 60 -14.18 -4.98 -4.67
CA LYS A 60 -15.11 -5.95 -5.25
C LYS A 60 -15.26 -5.81 -6.76
N LYS A 61 -15.38 -4.57 -7.26
CA LYS A 61 -15.41 -4.32 -8.71
C LYS A 61 -14.13 -4.79 -9.38
N PHE A 62 -12.98 -4.52 -8.76
CA PHE A 62 -11.68 -4.97 -9.26
C PHE A 62 -11.56 -6.50 -9.26
N GLU A 63 -12.02 -7.18 -8.19
CA GLU A 63 -12.07 -8.63 -8.05
C GLU A 63 -12.88 -9.28 -9.18
N ILE A 64 -14.11 -8.80 -9.40
CA ILE A 64 -15.01 -9.30 -10.44
C ILE A 64 -14.41 -9.09 -11.83
N LYS A 65 -13.93 -7.87 -12.12
CA LYS A 65 -13.31 -7.52 -13.42
C LYS A 65 -12.16 -8.44 -13.80
N ASN A 66 -11.38 -8.87 -12.82
CA ASN A 66 -10.14 -9.63 -13.04
C ASN A 66 -10.26 -11.11 -12.72
N ASN A 67 -11.44 -11.59 -12.30
CA ASN A 67 -11.70 -12.97 -11.86
C ASN A 67 -10.72 -13.40 -10.75
N LEU A 68 -10.66 -12.59 -9.69
CA LEU A 68 -9.82 -12.80 -8.52
C LEU A 68 -10.69 -13.17 -7.31
N ASN A 69 -10.07 -13.66 -6.23
CA ASN A 69 -10.71 -13.90 -4.94
C ASN A 69 -9.93 -13.15 -3.85
N LEU A 70 -10.45 -12.01 -3.42
CA LEU A 70 -9.83 -11.15 -2.42
C LEU A 70 -10.47 -11.37 -1.04
N ASN A 71 -9.66 -11.49 0.00
CA ASN A 71 -10.17 -11.53 1.36
C ASN A 71 -10.48 -10.12 1.88
N LEU A 72 -11.72 -9.69 1.73
CA LEU A 72 -12.17 -8.34 2.10
C LEU A 72 -12.75 -8.22 3.50
N LYS A 73 -12.71 -9.29 4.33
CA LYS A 73 -13.27 -9.29 5.69
C LYS A 73 -12.69 -8.20 6.60
N GLN A 74 -11.44 -7.82 6.39
CA GLN A 74 -10.79 -6.79 7.20
C GLN A 74 -11.44 -5.41 7.06
N PHE A 75 -12.12 -5.14 5.94
CA PHE A 75 -12.80 -3.85 5.71
C PHE A 75 -14.04 -3.66 6.56
N ASP A 76 -14.66 -4.73 7.06
CA ASP A 76 -15.83 -4.64 7.94
C ASP A 76 -15.48 -3.99 9.29
N VAL A 77 -14.25 -4.16 9.76
CA VAL A 77 -13.74 -3.55 10.99
C VAL A 77 -13.45 -2.05 10.80
N PHE A 78 -12.96 -1.64 9.63
CA PHE A 78 -12.66 -0.24 9.34
C PHE A 78 -13.92 0.61 9.22
N ASP A 79 -14.97 0.09 8.61
CA ASP A 79 -16.26 0.78 8.49
C ASP A 79 -16.84 1.18 9.85
N LEU A 80 -16.65 0.37 10.89
CA LEU A 80 -17.18 0.63 12.22
C LEU A 80 -16.43 1.75 12.97
N LYS A 81 -15.14 1.92 12.73
CA LYS A 81 -14.28 2.79 13.55
C LYS A 81 -13.86 4.10 12.87
N LEU A 82 -13.79 4.12 11.53
CA LEU A 82 -13.26 5.25 10.76
C LEU A 82 -14.29 5.91 9.84
N LYS A 83 -15.56 5.60 10.02
CA LYS A 83 -16.67 6.01 9.14
C LYS A 83 -16.77 7.52 8.87
N ASN A 84 -16.36 8.34 9.83
CA ASN A 84 -16.47 9.80 9.78
C ASN A 84 -15.11 10.52 9.59
N SER A 85 -14.06 9.79 9.23
CA SER A 85 -12.74 10.38 9.03
C SER A 85 -12.48 10.70 7.55
N ASP A 86 -11.68 11.74 7.27
CA ASP A 86 -11.13 12.06 5.95
C ASP A 86 -10.07 11.02 5.52
N THR A 87 -10.40 9.73 5.72
CA THR A 87 -9.49 8.64 5.44
C THR A 87 -9.63 8.20 3.99
N ILE A 88 -8.51 8.14 3.31
CA ILE A 88 -8.39 7.65 1.94
C ILE A 88 -7.76 6.27 1.96
N PHE A 89 -8.38 5.34 1.25
CA PHE A 89 -7.78 4.05 0.92
C PHE A 89 -6.98 4.17 -0.37
N SER A 90 -5.73 3.75 -0.31
CA SER A 90 -4.86 3.70 -1.49
C SER A 90 -4.07 2.40 -1.50
N THR A 91 -4.03 1.74 -2.65
CA THR A 91 -3.20 0.55 -2.87
C THR A 91 -1.75 0.90 -3.26
N ASN A 92 -1.47 2.19 -3.48
CA ASN A 92 -0.17 2.71 -3.87
C ASN A 92 0.58 3.38 -2.71
N ILE A 93 0.34 2.95 -1.46
CA ILE A 93 1.13 3.42 -0.34
C ILE A 93 2.53 2.80 -0.45
N GLY A 94 3.55 3.66 -0.63
CA GLY A 94 4.93 3.23 -0.71
C GLY A 94 5.41 2.65 0.63
N ARG A 95 5.78 1.38 0.63
CA ARG A 95 6.42 0.76 1.79
C ARG A 95 7.89 1.11 1.78
N SER A 96 8.31 2.01 2.66
CA SER A 96 9.74 2.30 2.89
C SER A 96 10.45 1.13 3.57
N THR A 97 9.70 0.25 4.22
CA THR A 97 10.21 -0.87 5.02
C THR A 97 9.54 -2.18 4.61
N GLU A 98 10.34 -3.22 4.38
CA GLU A 98 9.87 -4.52 3.87
C GLU A 98 9.22 -5.41 4.95
N TYR A 99 9.25 -5.02 6.23
CA TYR A 99 8.76 -5.84 7.34
C TYR A 99 7.24 -5.75 7.57
N TYR A 100 6.53 -4.83 6.93
CA TYR A 100 5.08 -4.75 7.08
C TYR A 100 4.38 -5.96 6.46
N THR A 101 3.48 -6.58 7.22
CA THR A 101 2.74 -7.79 6.82
C THR A 101 1.24 -7.57 6.63
N GLY A 102 0.76 -6.38 6.93
CA GLY A 102 -0.66 -6.06 6.88
C GLY A 102 -0.94 -4.62 6.51
N LEU A 103 -1.85 -4.00 7.26
CA LEU A 103 -2.19 -2.59 7.09
C LEU A 103 -0.97 -1.70 7.23
N VAL A 104 -0.87 -0.72 6.34
CA VAL A 104 0.06 0.40 6.43
C VAL A 104 -0.77 1.68 6.41
N PHE A 105 -0.38 2.67 7.19
CA PHE A 105 -1.05 3.98 7.22
C PHE A 105 -0.03 5.13 7.16
N GLU A 106 -0.49 6.24 6.65
CA GLU A 106 0.22 7.52 6.67
C GLU A 106 -0.76 8.64 7.03
N ILE A 107 -0.30 9.58 7.84
CA ILE A 107 -1.06 10.75 8.26
C ILE A 107 -0.41 11.98 7.67
N TYR A 108 -1.19 12.75 6.92
CA TYR A 108 -0.73 13.95 6.24
C TYR A 108 -1.47 15.21 6.68
N LYS A 109 -0.76 16.32 6.72
CA LYS A 109 -1.37 17.64 6.66
C LYS A 109 -1.65 17.97 5.20
N LYS A 110 -2.92 17.85 4.78
CA LYS A 110 -3.35 17.96 3.38
C LYS A 110 -2.93 19.29 2.72
N SER A 111 -3.06 20.41 3.42
CA SER A 111 -2.75 21.74 2.87
C SER A 111 -1.27 21.94 2.52
N ARG A 112 -0.35 21.16 3.11
CA ARG A 112 1.09 21.29 2.90
C ARG A 112 1.74 20.03 2.35
N ASN A 113 0.97 18.98 2.11
CA ASN A 113 1.48 17.65 1.72
C ASN A 113 2.61 17.15 2.64
N LEU A 114 2.50 17.42 3.95
CA LEU A 114 3.49 17.02 4.95
C LEU A 114 3.06 15.70 5.60
N ASN A 115 3.91 14.68 5.52
CA ASN A 115 3.74 13.45 6.28
C ASN A 115 4.05 13.72 7.76
N LEU A 116 3.08 13.51 8.64
CA LEU A 116 3.18 13.74 10.07
C LEU A 116 3.46 12.47 10.86
N ALA A 117 2.95 11.34 10.37
CA ALA A 117 3.16 10.03 10.97
C ALA A 117 2.95 8.93 9.95
N SER A 118 3.60 7.81 10.15
CA SER A 118 3.39 6.59 9.36
C SER A 118 3.57 5.35 10.23
N GLY A 119 2.95 4.24 9.83
CA GLY A 119 3.06 3.01 10.57
C GLY A 119 2.33 1.86 9.91
N GLY A 120 2.29 0.73 10.61
CA GLY A 120 1.62 -0.45 10.09
C GLY A 120 1.77 -1.68 10.97
N ARG A 121 1.25 -2.78 10.47
CA ARG A 121 1.30 -4.10 11.12
C ARG A 121 2.49 -4.90 10.60
N TYR A 122 3.26 -5.51 11.53
CA TYR A 122 4.50 -6.25 11.22
C TYR A 122 4.64 -7.53 12.07
N ASP A 123 3.84 -8.52 11.79
CA ASP A 123 3.76 -9.76 12.57
C ASP A 123 5.01 -10.65 12.51
N ASN A 124 5.84 -10.51 11.48
CA ASN A 124 6.98 -11.38 11.23
C ASN A 124 8.32 -10.77 11.69
N LEU A 125 8.34 -9.51 12.14
CA LEU A 125 9.59 -8.81 12.46
C LEU A 125 10.42 -9.55 13.53
N MET A 126 9.77 -9.96 14.62
CA MET A 126 10.45 -10.67 15.69
C MET A 126 11.04 -12.01 15.21
N GLN A 127 10.35 -12.71 14.33
CA GLN A 127 10.84 -13.95 13.72
C GLN A 127 12.09 -13.69 12.84
N THR A 128 12.07 -12.61 12.07
CA THR A 128 13.24 -12.17 11.29
C THR A 128 14.43 -11.80 12.18
N LEU A 129 14.18 -11.32 13.39
CA LEU A 129 15.19 -11.01 14.41
C LEU A 129 15.63 -12.23 15.24
N GLY A 130 15.16 -13.44 14.92
CA GLY A 130 15.63 -14.70 15.51
C GLY A 130 14.72 -15.31 16.57
N THR A 131 13.52 -14.80 16.82
CA THR A 131 12.58 -15.49 17.72
C THR A 131 11.98 -16.73 17.03
N LYS A 132 11.69 -17.77 17.83
CA LYS A 132 11.08 -19.00 17.30
C LYS A 132 9.61 -18.85 16.97
N THR A 133 8.93 -17.88 17.56
CA THR A 133 7.48 -17.67 17.43
C THR A 133 7.16 -16.38 16.69
N LYS A 134 6.07 -16.40 15.94
CA LYS A 134 5.49 -15.22 15.32
C LYS A 134 4.83 -14.36 16.38
N VAL A 135 5.19 -13.09 16.46
CA VAL A 135 4.64 -12.13 17.43
C VAL A 135 3.90 -11.03 16.64
N PRO A 136 2.56 -11.01 16.66
CA PRO A 136 1.79 -9.94 16.03
C PRO A 136 2.13 -8.59 16.66
N ALA A 137 2.47 -7.63 15.83
CA ALA A 137 2.83 -6.30 16.28
C ALA A 137 2.29 -5.21 15.35
N ILE A 138 2.00 -4.05 15.93
CA ILE A 138 1.64 -2.83 15.22
C ILE A 138 2.41 -1.67 15.85
N GLY A 139 2.84 -0.73 15.01
CA GLY A 139 3.54 0.46 15.49
C GLY A 139 3.56 1.56 14.45
N GLY A 140 4.04 2.71 14.87
CA GLY A 140 4.18 3.86 14.00
C GLY A 140 5.24 4.82 14.53
N ALA A 141 5.69 5.70 13.62
CA ALA A 141 6.64 6.75 13.90
C ALA A 141 6.00 8.12 13.58
N ILE A 142 6.32 9.10 14.41
CA ILE A 142 5.90 10.49 14.24
C ILE A 142 7.07 11.27 13.63
N ASN A 143 6.78 12.05 12.59
CA ASN A 143 7.76 12.95 12.00
C ASN A 143 7.77 14.29 12.76
N TYR A 144 8.64 14.36 13.77
CA TYR A 144 8.75 15.49 14.66
C TYR A 144 9.07 16.81 13.91
N ASP A 145 10.01 16.76 12.97
CA ASP A 145 10.41 17.96 12.19
C ASP A 145 9.24 18.52 11.37
N ASN A 146 8.41 17.66 10.82
CA ASN A 146 7.25 18.09 10.07
C ASN A 146 6.15 18.66 10.98
N ILE A 147 6.03 18.15 12.20
CA ILE A 147 5.11 18.71 13.20
C ILE A 147 5.60 20.10 13.61
N LEU A 148 6.87 20.28 13.91
CA LEU A 148 7.42 21.61 14.24
C LEU A 148 7.15 22.64 13.14
N LYS A 149 7.27 22.28 11.87
CA LYS A 149 6.92 23.16 10.74
C LYS A 149 5.46 23.63 10.73
N LEU A 150 4.57 22.96 11.44
CA LEU A 150 3.17 23.39 11.58
C LEU A 150 2.98 24.46 12.66
N TRP A 151 3.88 24.51 13.63
CA TRP A 151 3.80 25.44 14.77
C TRP A 151 4.51 26.77 14.52
N VAL A 152 5.50 26.77 13.62
CA VAL A 152 6.36 27.94 13.35
C VAL A 152 5.77 28.89 12.28
N ASN A 153 4.62 28.55 11.71
CA ASN A 153 3.87 29.34 10.73
C ASN A 153 2.42 29.48 11.16
#